data_9f85862d50f915c977dc4bff4774384f
#
_entry.id   9f85862d50f915c977dc4bff4774384f
#
_cell.length_a   1.000
_cell.length_b   1.000
_cell.length_c   1.000
_cell.angle_alpha   90.00
_cell.angle_beta   90.00
_cell.angle_gamma   90.00
#
_symmetry.space_group_name_H-M   'P 1'
#
loop_
_entity.id
_entity.type
_entity.pdbx_description
1 polymer ?
#
loop_
_entity_poly.entity_id
_entity_poly.type
_entity_poly.pdbx_seq_one_letter_code
_entity_poly.pdbx_strand_id
1 'polypeptide(L)'
;MKRNATAVWQGSIKEGNGNITTQSTTLNNTQYSFNSRFAEGVGTNPEELIAAAHAGCFTMKLSANLTEAGFTADKLETKCEINLDPSKGEIVESHLTLTASVPNLSQEKFDELVADAEKNCPISKLLNTTITVDATLT
;
A
#
# COMPACT_ATOMS: atom_id res chain seq x y z
N MET A 1 -19.99 4.39 -2.21
CA MET A 1 -19.14 3.88 -3.30
C MET A 1 -18.59 2.51 -2.92
N LYS A 2 -18.79 1.49 -3.75
CA LYS A 2 -18.34 0.12 -3.46
C LYS A 2 -17.35 -0.36 -4.53
N ARG A 3 -16.36 -1.10 -4.09
CA ARG A 3 -15.41 -1.82 -4.95
C ARG A 3 -15.35 -3.25 -4.49
N ASN A 4 -15.09 -4.18 -5.39
CA ASN A 4 -15.09 -5.60 -5.05
C ASN A 4 -13.95 -6.36 -5.74
N ALA A 5 -13.66 -7.51 -5.17
CA ALA A 5 -12.78 -8.52 -5.73
C ALA A 5 -13.28 -9.89 -5.30
N THR A 6 -12.94 -10.91 -6.06
CA THR A 6 -13.28 -12.30 -5.76
C THR A 6 -12.01 -13.13 -5.69
N ALA A 7 -11.90 -13.93 -4.65
CA ALA A 7 -10.83 -14.91 -4.50
C ALA A 7 -11.41 -16.32 -4.56
N VAL A 8 -10.75 -17.20 -5.29
CA VAL A 8 -11.09 -18.63 -5.37
C VAL A 8 -9.88 -19.42 -4.86
N TRP A 9 -10.14 -20.45 -4.09
CA TRP A 9 -9.13 -21.39 -3.62
C TRP A 9 -9.60 -22.82 -3.83
N GLN A 10 -8.69 -23.68 -4.28
CA GLN A 10 -8.95 -25.10 -4.49
C GLN A 10 -7.81 -25.92 -3.91
N GLY A 11 -8.15 -26.92 -3.12
CA GLY A 11 -7.18 -27.85 -2.52
C GLY A 11 -6.74 -27.45 -1.13
N SER A 12 -5.70 -28.12 -0.65
CA SER A 12 -5.12 -27.88 0.67
C SER A 12 -4.33 -26.56 0.70
N ILE A 13 -3.98 -26.10 1.90
CA ILE A 13 -3.25 -24.82 2.01
C ILE A 13 -1.86 -24.88 1.34
N LYS A 14 -1.16 -25.99 1.45
CA LYS A 14 0.21 -26.10 0.91
C LYS A 14 0.25 -26.52 -0.56
N GLU A 15 -0.66 -27.39 -0.97
CA GLU A 15 -0.65 -28.00 -2.32
C GLU A 15 -1.73 -27.44 -3.23
N GLY A 16 -2.64 -26.66 -2.68
CA GLY A 16 -3.70 -26.03 -3.45
C GLY A 16 -3.22 -24.83 -4.26
N ASN A 17 -4.15 -24.23 -4.95
CA ASN A 17 -3.92 -23.02 -5.72
C ASN A 17 -5.16 -22.13 -5.69
N GLY A 18 -4.92 -20.87 -5.96
CA GLY A 18 -6.00 -19.89 -6.00
C GLY A 18 -5.80 -18.84 -7.07
N ASN A 19 -6.82 -18.03 -7.23
CA ASN A 19 -6.75 -16.86 -8.10
C ASN A 19 -7.58 -15.71 -7.54
N ILE A 20 -7.21 -14.52 -7.93
CA ILE A 20 -7.87 -13.29 -7.54
C ILE A 20 -8.26 -12.51 -8.79
N THR A 21 -9.50 -12.01 -8.81
CA THR A 21 -10.00 -11.14 -9.88
C THR A 21 -10.57 -9.89 -9.23
N THR A 22 -10.10 -8.73 -9.66
CA THR A 22 -10.64 -7.44 -9.21
C THR A 22 -11.77 -6.98 -10.13
N GLN A 23 -12.63 -6.11 -9.62
CA GLN A 23 -13.73 -5.52 -10.38
C GLN A 23 -13.26 -4.87 -11.69
N SER A 24 -12.12 -4.20 -11.66
CA SER A 24 -11.52 -3.54 -12.84
C SER A 24 -10.87 -4.52 -13.82
N THR A 25 -10.71 -5.77 -13.43
CA THR A 25 -9.93 -6.81 -14.13
C THR A 25 -8.44 -6.50 -14.28
N THR A 26 -7.92 -5.54 -13.54
CA THR A 26 -6.47 -5.29 -13.45
C THR A 26 -5.76 -6.53 -12.92
N LEU A 27 -6.35 -7.22 -11.92
CA LEU A 27 -6.06 -8.62 -11.63
C LEU A 27 -7.19 -9.43 -12.26
N ASN A 28 -6.84 -10.39 -13.11
CA ASN A 28 -7.80 -11.24 -13.80
C ASN A 28 -7.36 -12.70 -13.71
N ASN A 29 -8.01 -13.47 -12.84
CA ASN A 29 -7.59 -14.84 -12.52
C ASN A 29 -6.12 -14.91 -12.15
N THR A 30 -5.63 -13.90 -11.45
CA THR A 30 -4.23 -13.80 -11.08
C THR A 30 -3.92 -14.83 -10.01
N GLN A 31 -2.93 -15.67 -10.27
CA GLN A 31 -2.55 -16.77 -9.39
C GLN A 31 -2.04 -16.26 -8.05
N TYR A 32 -2.41 -16.96 -6.98
CA TYR A 32 -1.74 -16.87 -5.69
C TYR A 32 -1.70 -18.26 -5.04
N SER A 33 -0.74 -18.49 -4.16
CA SER A 33 -0.50 -19.78 -3.57
C SER A 33 0.19 -19.65 -2.22
N PHE A 34 0.37 -20.76 -1.52
CA PHE A 34 1.21 -20.77 -0.32
C PHE A 34 2.62 -20.27 -0.62
N ASN A 35 3.22 -20.71 -1.72
CA ASN A 35 4.57 -20.30 -2.09
C ASN A 35 4.65 -18.81 -2.45
N SER A 36 3.69 -18.26 -3.17
CA SER A 36 3.70 -16.83 -3.51
C SER A 36 3.51 -15.92 -2.30
N ARG A 37 2.96 -16.46 -1.21
CA ARG A 37 2.73 -15.71 0.04
C ARG A 37 3.87 -15.85 1.04
N PHE A 38 4.37 -17.07 1.25
CA PHE A 38 5.32 -17.38 2.34
C PHE A 38 6.72 -17.80 1.86
N ALA A 39 6.92 -17.87 0.54
CA ALA A 39 8.18 -18.27 -0.07
C ALA A 39 8.32 -17.55 -1.40
N GLU A 40 9.01 -18.15 -2.37
CA GLU A 40 9.07 -17.63 -3.73
C GLU A 40 8.14 -18.44 -4.63
N GLY A 41 7.28 -17.75 -5.36
CA GLY A 41 6.32 -18.37 -6.25
C GLY A 41 5.73 -17.37 -7.23
N VAL A 42 5.13 -17.90 -8.29
CA VAL A 42 4.47 -17.10 -9.31
C VAL A 42 3.16 -16.54 -8.79
N GLY A 43 2.84 -15.32 -9.15
CA GLY A 43 1.56 -14.68 -8.85
C GLY A 43 1.68 -13.61 -7.80
N THR A 44 0.55 -13.28 -7.21
CA THR A 44 0.44 -12.24 -6.18
C THR A 44 0.24 -12.85 -4.80
N ASN A 45 0.09 -11.97 -3.80
CA ASN A 45 -0.25 -12.35 -2.44
C ASN A 45 -1.00 -11.21 -1.75
N PRO A 46 -1.74 -11.49 -0.65
CA PRO A 46 -2.49 -10.45 0.04
C PRO A 46 -1.65 -9.29 0.55
N GLU A 47 -0.44 -9.57 1.03
CA GLU A 47 0.42 -8.56 1.64
C GLU A 47 0.91 -7.54 0.61
N GLU A 48 1.30 -7.98 -0.58
CA GLU A 48 1.70 -7.05 -1.64
C GLU A 48 0.51 -6.22 -2.17
N LEU A 49 -0.70 -6.80 -2.17
CA LEU A 49 -1.91 -6.06 -2.55
C LEU A 49 -2.26 -4.98 -1.53
N ILE A 50 -2.08 -5.26 -0.24
CA ILE A 50 -2.23 -4.26 0.82
C ILE A 50 -1.15 -3.17 0.66
N ALA A 51 0.08 -3.56 0.36
CA ALA A 51 1.17 -2.61 0.12
C ALA A 51 0.84 -1.68 -1.05
N ALA A 52 0.33 -2.21 -2.15
CA ALA A 52 -0.09 -1.41 -3.30
C ALA A 52 -1.22 -0.43 -2.93
N ALA A 53 -2.21 -0.92 -2.17
CA ALA A 53 -3.34 -0.10 -1.72
C ALA A 53 -2.87 1.04 -0.81
N HIS A 54 -2.00 0.74 0.15
CA HIS A 54 -1.52 1.74 1.11
C HIS A 54 -0.62 2.78 0.43
N ALA A 55 0.33 2.34 -0.41
CA ALA A 55 1.18 3.24 -1.19
C ALA A 55 0.36 4.18 -2.06
N GLY A 56 -0.61 3.65 -2.80
CA GLY A 56 -1.46 4.45 -3.69
C GLY A 56 -2.32 5.46 -2.93
N CYS A 57 -2.96 5.03 -1.86
CA CYS A 57 -3.82 5.89 -1.05
C CYS A 57 -3.05 7.01 -0.36
N PHE A 58 -1.94 6.68 0.28
CA PHE A 58 -1.07 7.66 0.93
C PHE A 58 -0.55 8.71 -0.06
N THR A 59 -0.06 8.27 -1.22
CA THR A 59 0.47 9.16 -2.25
C THR A 59 -0.60 10.12 -2.77
N MET A 60 -1.80 9.63 -3.04
CA MET A 60 -2.91 10.48 -3.48
C MET A 60 -3.37 11.45 -2.38
N LYS A 61 -3.39 11.01 -1.13
CA LYS A 61 -3.75 11.88 0.00
C LYS A 61 -2.73 13.01 0.14
N LEU A 62 -1.44 12.70 0.02
CA LEU A 62 -0.40 13.74 0.03
C LEU A 62 -0.55 14.70 -1.15
N SER A 63 -0.82 14.18 -2.35
CA SER A 63 -1.08 15.03 -3.52
C SER A 63 -2.26 15.98 -3.28
N ALA A 64 -3.33 15.48 -2.67
CA ALA A 64 -4.48 16.31 -2.32
C ALA A 64 -4.09 17.40 -1.29
N ASN A 65 -3.34 17.04 -0.25
CA ASN A 65 -2.86 17.99 0.75
C ASN A 65 -1.99 19.09 0.12
N LEU A 66 -1.09 18.71 -0.78
CA LEU A 66 -0.24 19.65 -1.52
C LEU A 66 -1.08 20.61 -2.36
N THR A 67 -2.03 20.08 -3.12
CA THR A 67 -2.93 20.89 -3.97
C THR A 67 -3.72 21.89 -3.12
N GLU A 68 -4.27 21.45 -2.01
CA GLU A 68 -5.02 22.30 -1.09
C GLU A 68 -4.15 23.41 -0.48
N ALA A 69 -2.87 23.12 -0.25
CA ALA A 69 -1.89 24.11 0.24
C ALA A 69 -1.32 25.01 -0.87
N GLY A 70 -1.70 24.81 -2.13
CA GLY A 70 -1.26 25.62 -3.26
C GLY A 70 0.01 25.13 -3.95
N PHE A 71 0.38 23.87 -3.77
CA PHE A 71 1.57 23.27 -4.39
C PHE A 71 1.18 22.17 -5.37
N THR A 72 2.00 21.99 -6.38
CA THR A 72 1.88 20.89 -7.35
C THR A 72 3.18 20.11 -7.36
N ALA A 73 3.11 18.82 -7.05
CA ALA A 73 4.28 17.96 -7.10
C ALA A 73 4.70 17.67 -8.55
N ASP A 74 5.99 17.71 -8.82
CA ASP A 74 6.55 17.18 -10.05
C ASP A 74 6.50 15.66 -10.03
N LYS A 75 6.83 15.06 -8.88
CA LYS A 75 6.79 13.61 -8.68
C LYS A 75 6.65 13.26 -7.21
N LEU A 76 5.78 12.30 -6.94
CA LEU A 76 5.69 11.62 -5.65
C LEU A 76 5.90 10.13 -5.92
N GLU A 77 6.85 9.53 -5.24
CA GLU A 77 7.12 8.10 -5.35
C GLU A 77 7.13 7.47 -3.96
N THR A 78 6.23 6.52 -3.74
CA THR A 78 6.09 5.85 -2.46
C THR A 78 6.24 4.35 -2.62
N LYS A 79 7.16 3.77 -1.86
CA LYS A 79 7.25 2.32 -1.67
C LYS A 79 6.57 1.98 -0.34
N CYS A 80 5.78 0.94 -0.31
CA CYS A 80 5.20 0.40 0.92
C CYS A 80 5.67 -1.02 1.13
N GLU A 81 6.10 -1.33 2.36
CA GLU A 81 6.49 -2.66 2.77
C GLU A 81 5.56 -3.11 3.90
N ILE A 82 4.89 -4.23 3.70
CA ILE A 82 4.01 -4.86 4.69
C ILE A 82 4.80 -5.99 5.35
N ASN A 83 4.95 -5.90 6.67
CA ASN A 83 5.66 -6.91 7.45
C ASN A 83 4.67 -7.86 8.10
N LEU A 84 4.62 -9.09 7.61
CA LEU A 84 3.85 -10.20 8.18
C LEU A 84 4.76 -11.01 9.10
N ASP A 85 4.34 -11.18 10.35
CA ASP A 85 4.98 -12.09 11.29
C ASP A 85 4.23 -13.43 11.27
N PRO A 86 4.79 -14.49 10.63
CA PRO A 86 4.10 -15.76 10.51
C PRO A 86 3.87 -16.45 11.85
N SER A 87 4.74 -16.20 12.84
CA SER A 87 4.61 -16.81 14.17
C SER A 87 3.42 -16.27 14.94
N LYS A 88 3.02 -15.02 14.67
CA LYS A 88 1.86 -14.37 15.27
C LYS A 88 0.63 -14.47 14.38
N GLY A 89 0.81 -14.78 13.10
CA GLY A 89 -0.27 -14.72 12.10
C GLY A 89 -0.83 -13.32 11.93
N GLU A 90 0.04 -12.30 11.99
CA GLU A 90 -0.38 -10.91 12.08
C GLU A 90 0.57 -9.99 11.30
N ILE A 91 0.00 -8.96 10.68
CA ILE A 91 0.76 -7.87 10.07
C ILE A 91 1.17 -6.92 11.19
N VAL A 92 2.49 -6.74 11.38
CA VAL A 92 3.04 -5.98 12.50
C VAL A 92 3.46 -4.57 12.12
N GLU A 93 3.64 -4.30 10.83
CA GLU A 93 4.02 -2.98 10.34
C GLU A 93 3.63 -2.76 8.89
N SER A 94 3.23 -1.53 8.56
CA SER A 94 3.20 -0.99 7.20
C SER A 94 4.19 0.17 7.13
N HIS A 95 5.28 -0.01 6.41
CA HIS A 95 6.34 0.99 6.29
C HIS A 95 6.30 1.67 4.92
N LEU A 96 6.18 2.99 4.92
CA LEU A 96 6.15 3.84 3.73
C LEU A 96 7.47 4.57 3.56
N THR A 97 8.06 4.48 2.37
CA THR A 97 9.24 5.25 2.01
C THR A 97 8.87 6.18 0.85
N LEU A 98 8.87 7.48 1.10
CA LEU A 98 8.46 8.51 0.16
C LEU A 98 9.65 9.34 -0.31
N THR A 99 9.74 9.54 -1.63
CA THR A 99 10.60 10.55 -2.23
C THR A 99 9.71 11.53 -3.00
N ALA A 100 9.80 12.81 -2.68
CA ALA A 100 8.96 13.85 -3.25
C ALA A 100 9.78 14.95 -3.90
N SER A 101 9.37 15.37 -5.09
CA SER A 101 9.90 16.55 -5.77
C SER A 101 8.75 17.55 -5.92
N VAL A 102 8.81 18.63 -5.13
CA VAL A 102 7.76 19.66 -5.08
C VAL A 102 8.39 21.04 -5.09
N PRO A 103 8.24 21.81 -6.18
CA PRO A 103 8.82 23.17 -6.25
C PRO A 103 8.29 24.07 -5.15
N ASN A 104 9.21 24.85 -4.55
CA ASN A 104 8.92 25.92 -3.58
C ASN A 104 8.35 25.45 -2.23
N LEU A 105 8.34 24.16 -1.95
CA LEU A 105 7.84 23.61 -0.67
C LEU A 105 8.96 23.61 0.38
N SER A 106 8.68 24.19 1.55
CA SER A 106 9.61 24.11 2.67
C SER A 106 9.60 22.73 3.33
N GLN A 107 10.70 22.38 3.96
CA GLN A 107 10.80 21.11 4.71
C GLN A 107 9.74 21.02 5.82
N GLU A 108 9.53 22.12 6.55
CA GLU A 108 8.54 22.19 7.63
C GLU A 108 7.13 21.92 7.12
N LYS A 109 6.74 22.55 6.01
CA LYS A 109 5.41 22.34 5.42
C LYS A 109 5.27 20.94 4.85
N PHE A 110 6.34 20.42 4.25
CA PHE A 110 6.37 19.05 3.75
C PHE A 110 6.12 18.05 4.89
N ASP A 111 6.82 18.19 5.99
CA ASP A 111 6.68 17.29 7.15
C ASP A 111 5.26 17.32 7.72
N GLU A 112 4.64 18.50 7.79
CA GLU A 112 3.24 18.66 8.21
C GLU A 112 2.26 17.93 7.29
N LEU A 113 2.42 18.10 5.97
CA LEU A 113 1.52 17.50 4.98
C LEU A 113 1.69 15.98 4.91
N VAL A 114 2.92 15.49 5.08
CA VAL A 114 3.22 14.04 5.15
C VAL A 114 2.58 13.42 6.39
N ALA A 115 2.71 14.05 7.55
CA ALA A 115 2.12 13.55 8.79
C ALA A 115 0.59 13.46 8.70
N ASP A 116 -0.04 14.45 8.08
CA ASP A 116 -1.48 14.42 7.84
C ASP A 116 -1.87 13.30 6.87
N ALA A 117 -1.11 13.12 5.79
CA ALA A 117 -1.39 12.06 4.82
C ALA A 117 -1.27 10.67 5.45
N GLU A 118 -0.25 10.43 6.28
CA GLU A 118 -0.10 9.17 7.02
C GLU A 118 -1.33 8.91 7.90
N LYS A 119 -1.75 9.89 8.67
CA LYS A 119 -2.85 9.74 9.63
C LYS A 119 -4.21 9.59 8.95
N ASN A 120 -4.45 10.33 7.88
CA ASN A 120 -5.78 10.53 7.32
C ASN A 120 -6.05 9.85 5.98
N CYS A 121 -5.08 9.17 5.39
CA CYS A 121 -5.33 8.31 4.25
C CYS A 121 -6.32 7.20 4.69
N PRO A 122 -7.40 6.95 3.92
CA PRO A 122 -8.40 5.95 4.30
C PRO A 122 -7.84 4.56 4.57
N ILE A 123 -6.80 4.14 3.85
CA ILE A 123 -6.16 2.84 4.10
C ILE A 123 -5.39 2.86 5.42
N SER A 124 -4.70 3.95 5.76
CA SER A 124 -4.07 4.09 7.07
C SER A 124 -5.09 3.95 8.22
N LYS A 125 -6.28 4.53 8.04
CA LYS A 125 -7.36 4.42 9.03
C LYS A 125 -7.95 3.01 9.13
N LEU A 126 -7.92 2.26 8.03
CA LEU A 126 -8.40 0.88 7.98
C LEU A 126 -7.44 -0.09 8.67
N LEU A 127 -6.13 0.12 8.52
CA LEU A 127 -5.11 -0.80 9.00
C LEU A 127 -4.95 -0.71 10.52
N ASN A 128 -5.07 -1.84 11.19
CA ASN A 128 -4.81 -1.97 12.62
C ASN A 128 -3.39 -2.50 12.85
N THR A 129 -2.40 -1.67 12.52
CA THR A 129 -0.99 -2.04 12.64
C THR A 129 -0.15 -0.77 12.86
N THR A 130 1.13 -0.95 13.18
CA THR A 130 2.07 0.17 13.25
C THR A 130 2.34 0.69 11.84
N ILE A 131 2.19 2.00 11.65
CA ILE A 131 2.49 2.66 10.37
C ILE A 131 3.69 3.58 10.60
N THR A 132 4.70 3.44 9.75
CA THR A 132 5.91 4.26 9.80
C THR A 132 6.18 4.88 8.44
N VAL A 133 6.77 6.08 8.43
CA VAL A 133 7.09 6.82 7.20
C VAL A 133 8.49 7.37 7.25
N ASP A 134 9.28 7.08 6.23
CA ASP A 134 10.52 7.78 5.91
C ASP A 134 10.27 8.65 4.68
N ALA A 135 10.31 9.97 4.83
CA ALA A 135 9.99 10.90 3.77
C ALA A 135 11.17 11.82 3.45
N THR A 136 11.48 11.94 2.16
CA THR A 136 12.55 12.80 1.66
C THR A 136 12.00 13.79 0.65
N LEU A 137 12.26 15.06 0.87
CA LEU A 137 11.98 16.14 -0.07
C LEU A 137 13.25 16.47 -0.84
N THR A 138 13.20 16.36 -2.15
CA THR A 138 14.34 16.67 -3.04
C THR A 138 14.24 18.04 -3.70
#